data_f8a9eddd056eeceb15054eb7ece3a9e9
#
_entry.id   f8a9eddd056eeceb15054eb7ece3a9e9
#
_cell.length_a   1.000
_cell.length_b   1.000
_cell.length_c   1.000
_cell.angle_alpha   90.00
_cell.angle_beta   90.00
_cell.angle_gamma   90.00
#
_symmetry.space_group_name_H-M   'P 1'
#
loop_
_entity.id
_entity.type
_entity.pdbx_description
1 polymer ?
#
loop_
_entity_poly.entity_id
_entity_poly.type
_entity_poly.pdbx_seq_one_letter_code
_entity_poly.pdbx_strand_id
1 'polypeptide(L)'
;MKTCWRSLLRDLRTIKDMKKILTCLLATLGLTTACGQQNFENTDVQGFAELIADTSVVVLDVRTAAEFAEGHIQRAILIDQGQSDFVEKAKAALPIDKTIAVYCRSGRRSANAAGRLTDVGYKCVNLKGGIMAWQGANMPVTKE
;
A
#
# COMPACT_ATOMS: atom_id res chain seq x y z
N MET A 1 47.46 52.25 -15.56
CA MET A 1 46.92 51.06 -16.22
C MET A 1 46.75 49.87 -15.23
N LYS A 2 45.94 50.00 -14.19
CA LYS A 2 45.70 48.89 -13.19
C LYS A 2 44.21 48.74 -12.79
N THR A 3 43.28 49.23 -13.54
CA THR A 3 41.85 49.27 -13.15
C THR A 3 40.91 48.42 -14.03
N CYS A 4 41.45 47.77 -15.10
CA CYS A 4 40.58 47.06 -16.07
C CYS A 4 40.44 45.54 -15.77
N TRP A 5 41.23 44.95 -14.86
CA TRP A 5 41.17 43.50 -14.58
C TRP A 5 40.22 43.12 -13.45
N ARG A 6 39.77 44.08 -12.64
CA ARG A 6 38.86 43.80 -11.53
C ARG A 6 37.38 43.69 -11.94
N SER A 7 37.02 44.22 -13.11
CA SER A 7 35.62 44.09 -13.61
C SER A 7 35.39 42.77 -14.32
N LEU A 8 36.40 42.22 -15.00
CA LEU A 8 36.26 40.91 -15.69
C LEU A 8 36.11 39.73 -14.75
N LEU A 9 36.66 39.78 -13.52
CA LEU A 9 36.52 38.71 -12.54
C LEU A 9 35.16 38.69 -11.82
N ARG A 10 34.40 39.78 -11.89
CA ARG A 10 33.03 39.83 -11.35
C ARG A 10 32.03 39.11 -12.26
N ASP A 11 32.22 39.20 -13.57
CA ASP A 11 31.31 38.55 -14.54
C ASP A 11 31.44 37.03 -14.55
N LEU A 12 32.61 36.49 -14.26
CA LEU A 12 32.82 35.02 -14.19
C LEU A 12 32.13 34.36 -12.99
N ARG A 13 31.90 35.10 -11.89
CA ARG A 13 31.13 34.57 -10.76
C ARG A 13 29.63 34.50 -11.08
N THR A 14 29.11 35.48 -11.79
CA THR A 14 27.70 35.56 -12.19
C THR A 14 27.32 34.41 -13.13
N ILE A 15 28.23 34.03 -14.06
CA ILE A 15 28.02 32.92 -15.01
C ILE A 15 28.05 31.54 -14.29
N LYS A 16 28.87 31.39 -13.24
CA LYS A 16 28.88 30.16 -12.41
C LYS A 16 27.61 30.00 -11.59
N ASP A 17 27.07 31.10 -11.08
CA ASP A 17 25.83 31.08 -10.30
C ASP A 17 24.60 30.89 -11.21
N MET A 18 24.59 31.43 -12.42
CA MET A 18 23.56 31.16 -13.42
C MET A 18 23.51 29.68 -13.84
N LYS A 19 24.67 28.99 -13.97
CA LYS A 19 24.69 27.55 -14.24
C LYS A 19 24.13 26.73 -13.08
N LYS A 20 24.41 27.14 -11.83
CA LYS A 20 23.84 26.48 -10.64
C LYS A 20 22.33 26.71 -10.52
N ILE A 21 21.85 27.92 -10.82
CA ILE A 21 20.42 28.26 -10.82
C ILE A 21 19.68 27.51 -11.95
N LEU A 22 20.29 27.40 -13.13
CA LEU A 22 19.68 26.66 -14.25
C LEU A 22 19.65 25.15 -13.98
N THR A 23 20.64 24.59 -13.26
CA THR A 23 20.64 23.17 -12.87
C THR A 23 19.60 22.89 -11.79
N CYS A 24 19.35 23.82 -10.85
CA CYS A 24 18.28 23.71 -9.86
C CYS A 24 16.88 23.84 -10.48
N LEU A 25 16.69 24.68 -11.51
CA LEU A 25 15.40 24.85 -12.18
C LEU A 25 15.01 23.66 -13.08
N LEU A 26 15.99 22.91 -13.61
CA LEU A 26 15.74 21.67 -14.36
C LEU A 26 15.48 20.46 -13.45
N ALA A 27 15.87 20.52 -12.18
CA ALA A 27 15.60 19.47 -11.20
C ALA A 27 14.18 19.51 -10.62
N THR A 28 13.43 20.60 -10.84
CA THR A 28 12.04 20.75 -10.36
C THR A 28 10.97 20.40 -11.40
N LEU A 29 11.34 20.10 -12.66
CA LEU A 29 10.47 19.36 -13.57
C LEU A 29 10.64 17.85 -13.31
N GLY A 30 10.37 17.43 -12.06
CA GLY A 30 10.15 16.03 -11.77
C GLY A 30 8.98 15.56 -12.63
N LEU A 31 9.27 14.73 -13.64
CA LEU A 31 8.27 13.82 -14.17
C LEU A 31 7.82 12.97 -12.99
N THR A 32 6.76 13.38 -12.32
CA THR A 32 5.97 12.46 -11.52
C THR A 32 5.32 11.51 -12.51
N THR A 33 6.00 10.43 -12.83
CA THR A 33 5.33 9.23 -13.28
C THR A 33 4.32 8.93 -12.17
N ALA A 34 3.06 9.22 -12.42
CA ALA A 34 1.94 8.71 -11.65
C ALA A 34 1.90 7.19 -11.85
N CYS A 35 2.85 6.49 -11.23
CA CYS A 35 2.68 5.11 -10.86
C CYS A 35 1.54 5.15 -9.85
N GLY A 36 0.40 4.53 -10.18
CA GLY A 36 -0.78 4.52 -9.31
C GLY A 36 -0.34 4.14 -7.91
N GLN A 37 -0.29 5.12 -7.02
CA GLN A 37 0.17 4.94 -5.65
C GLN A 37 -0.90 4.14 -4.94
N GLN A 38 -0.63 2.85 -4.77
CA GLN A 38 -1.48 2.00 -3.93
C GLN A 38 -1.37 2.52 -2.51
N ASN A 39 -2.45 3.06 -1.97
CA ASN A 39 -2.50 3.63 -0.62
C ASN A 39 -2.50 2.56 0.49
N PHE A 40 -2.19 1.30 0.16
CA PHE A 40 -2.08 0.19 1.10
C PHE A 40 -0.77 -0.56 0.93
N GLU A 41 -0.35 -1.28 1.97
CA GLU A 41 0.87 -2.09 1.97
C GLU A 41 0.59 -3.51 1.42
N ASN A 42 1.60 -4.11 0.80
CA ASN A 42 1.59 -5.52 0.40
C ASN A 42 2.67 -6.27 1.17
N THR A 43 2.34 -7.42 1.72
CA THR A 43 3.29 -8.30 2.42
C THR A 43 3.24 -9.73 1.89
N ASP A 44 4.28 -10.50 2.15
CA ASP A 44 4.32 -11.93 1.90
C ASP A 44 3.67 -12.72 3.05
N VAL A 45 3.74 -14.06 2.99
CA VAL A 45 3.15 -14.94 4.00
C VAL A 45 3.78 -14.75 5.37
N GLN A 46 5.11 -14.61 5.42
CA GLN A 46 5.84 -14.44 6.68
C GLN A 46 5.42 -13.14 7.38
N GLY A 47 5.51 -12.01 6.67
CA GLY A 47 5.14 -10.71 7.23
C GLY A 47 3.64 -10.63 7.58
N PHE A 48 2.77 -11.33 6.81
CA PHE A 48 1.35 -11.41 7.15
C PHE A 48 1.12 -12.23 8.43
N ALA A 49 1.85 -13.34 8.60
CA ALA A 49 1.76 -14.17 9.82
C ALA A 49 2.23 -13.39 11.06
N GLU A 50 3.32 -12.65 10.95
CA GLU A 50 3.83 -11.78 12.02
C GLU A 50 2.83 -10.67 12.35
N LEU A 51 2.24 -10.04 11.32
CA LEU A 51 1.25 -8.99 11.49
C LEU A 51 0.01 -9.47 12.25
N ILE A 52 -0.56 -10.62 11.87
CA ILE A 52 -1.79 -11.14 12.49
C ILE A 52 -1.55 -11.83 13.83
N ALA A 53 -0.30 -12.03 14.25
CA ALA A 53 0.03 -12.47 15.61
C ALA A 53 -0.39 -11.40 16.64
N ASP A 54 -0.40 -10.12 16.26
CA ASP A 54 -1.00 -9.07 17.05
C ASP A 54 -2.54 -9.18 17.01
N THR A 55 -3.15 -9.41 18.16
CA THR A 55 -4.62 -9.54 18.28
C THR A 55 -5.37 -8.22 18.09
N SER A 56 -4.67 -7.08 18.05
CA SER A 56 -5.27 -5.78 17.71
C SER A 56 -5.50 -5.62 16.19
N VAL A 57 -4.83 -6.43 15.36
CA VAL A 57 -5.03 -6.46 13.91
C VAL A 57 -6.26 -7.29 13.56
N VAL A 58 -7.09 -6.74 12.69
CA VAL A 58 -8.29 -7.43 12.18
C VAL A 58 -7.97 -8.17 10.91
N VAL A 59 -8.25 -9.46 10.86
CA VAL A 59 -8.08 -10.29 9.66
C VAL A 59 -9.37 -10.28 8.84
N LEU A 60 -9.27 -9.91 7.56
CA LEU A 60 -10.41 -9.78 6.66
C LEU A 60 -10.27 -10.72 5.46
N ASP A 61 -11.20 -11.65 5.32
CA ASP A 61 -11.37 -12.48 4.12
C ASP A 61 -12.39 -11.80 3.18
N VAL A 62 -11.98 -11.50 1.96
CA VAL A 62 -12.85 -10.85 0.98
C VAL A 62 -13.32 -11.79 -0.13
N ARG A 63 -13.27 -13.09 0.14
CA ARG A 63 -13.78 -14.17 -0.75
C ARG A 63 -15.28 -14.35 -0.59
N THR A 64 -15.84 -15.31 -1.34
CA THR A 64 -17.22 -15.75 -1.19
C THR A 64 -17.40 -16.61 0.07
N ALA A 65 -18.66 -16.74 0.53
CA ALA A 65 -19.00 -17.60 1.66
C ALA A 65 -18.64 -19.08 1.41
N ALA A 66 -18.78 -19.55 0.18
CA ALA A 66 -18.41 -20.92 -0.19
C ALA A 66 -16.89 -21.15 -0.07
N GLU A 67 -16.07 -20.22 -0.57
CA GLU A 67 -14.61 -20.30 -0.43
C GLU A 67 -14.17 -20.23 1.04
N PHE A 68 -14.84 -19.43 1.86
CA PHE A 68 -14.56 -19.30 3.30
C PHE A 68 -14.85 -20.61 4.05
N ALA A 69 -15.97 -21.29 3.76
CA ALA A 69 -16.34 -22.55 4.35
C ALA A 69 -15.39 -23.71 4.00
N GLU A 70 -14.71 -23.65 2.84
CA GLU A 70 -13.69 -24.63 2.46
C GLU A 70 -12.43 -24.55 3.34
N GLY A 71 -12.19 -23.38 3.96
CA GLY A 71 -11.10 -23.10 4.87
C GLY A 71 -10.66 -21.65 4.80
N HIS A 72 -10.33 -21.06 5.96
CA HIS A 72 -9.94 -19.67 6.09
C HIS A 72 -8.86 -19.47 7.15
N ILE A 73 -8.21 -18.32 7.16
CA ILE A 73 -7.22 -17.96 8.19
C ILE A 73 -7.98 -17.70 9.50
N GLN A 74 -7.47 -18.23 10.59
CA GLN A 74 -8.10 -18.13 11.90
C GLN A 74 -8.43 -16.65 12.27
N ARG A 75 -9.58 -16.43 12.91
CA ARG A 75 -10.12 -15.13 13.29
C ARG A 75 -10.52 -14.22 12.12
N ALA A 76 -10.53 -14.71 10.89
CA ALA A 76 -10.93 -13.89 9.76
C ALA A 76 -12.42 -13.55 9.81
N ILE A 77 -12.73 -12.27 9.59
CA ILE A 77 -14.08 -11.79 9.33
C ILE A 77 -14.32 -11.91 7.81
N LEU A 78 -15.47 -12.48 7.42
CA LEU A 78 -15.83 -12.60 6.01
C LEU A 78 -16.67 -11.39 5.56
N ILE A 79 -16.18 -10.67 4.54
CA ILE A 79 -16.97 -9.67 3.80
C ILE A 79 -16.64 -9.79 2.31
N ASP A 80 -17.52 -10.39 1.54
CA ASP A 80 -17.33 -10.61 0.11
C ASP A 80 -17.22 -9.28 -0.67
N GLN A 81 -16.03 -9.03 -1.24
CA GLN A 81 -15.76 -7.79 -1.99
C GLN A 81 -16.52 -7.70 -3.33
N GLY A 82 -17.10 -8.78 -3.80
CA GLY A 82 -17.94 -8.81 -5.00
C GLY A 82 -19.34 -8.20 -4.78
N GLN A 83 -19.74 -7.98 -3.54
CA GLN A 83 -21.00 -7.35 -3.19
C GLN A 83 -20.96 -5.84 -3.45
N SER A 84 -22.06 -5.27 -3.93
CA SER A 84 -22.17 -3.83 -4.19
C SER A 84 -22.03 -2.99 -2.91
N ASP A 85 -22.49 -3.51 -1.78
CA ASP A 85 -22.52 -2.90 -0.46
C ASP A 85 -21.26 -3.27 0.41
N PHE A 86 -20.18 -3.73 -0.23
CA PHE A 86 -18.96 -4.15 0.47
C PHE A 86 -18.40 -3.09 1.42
N VAL A 87 -18.30 -1.83 0.99
CA VAL A 87 -17.72 -0.75 1.80
C VAL A 87 -18.63 -0.40 2.98
N GLU A 88 -19.93 -0.41 2.79
CA GLU A 88 -20.92 -0.17 3.85
C GLU A 88 -20.88 -1.27 4.91
N LYS A 89 -20.83 -2.55 4.48
CA LYS A 89 -20.63 -3.69 5.39
C LYS A 89 -19.31 -3.61 6.15
N ALA A 90 -18.23 -3.22 5.47
CA ALA A 90 -16.94 -3.04 6.11
C ALA A 90 -16.97 -1.93 7.18
N LYS A 91 -17.60 -0.78 6.87
CA LYS A 91 -17.78 0.31 7.84
C LYS A 91 -18.61 -0.09 9.06
N ALA A 92 -19.58 -0.97 8.88
CA ALA A 92 -20.42 -1.46 9.97
C ALA A 92 -19.70 -2.50 10.86
N ALA A 93 -18.79 -3.29 10.29
CA ALA A 93 -18.16 -4.44 10.95
C ALA A 93 -16.73 -4.21 11.42
N LEU A 94 -15.98 -3.29 10.79
CA LEU A 94 -14.55 -3.10 11.02
C LEU A 94 -14.26 -1.81 11.80
N PRO A 95 -13.42 -1.85 12.83
CA PRO A 95 -12.98 -0.65 13.54
C PRO A 95 -12.00 0.16 12.67
N ILE A 96 -12.25 1.47 12.54
CA ILE A 96 -11.48 2.38 11.68
C ILE A 96 -10.05 2.65 12.20
N ASP A 97 -9.84 2.50 13.50
CA ASP A 97 -8.59 2.77 14.19
C ASP A 97 -7.59 1.60 14.16
N LYS A 98 -8.02 0.44 13.65
CA LYS A 98 -7.19 -0.76 13.58
C LYS A 98 -6.62 -1.01 12.19
N THR A 99 -5.49 -1.72 12.14
CA THR A 99 -4.95 -2.22 10.88
C THR A 99 -5.77 -3.42 10.41
N ILE A 100 -6.16 -3.43 9.14
CA ILE A 100 -6.91 -4.50 8.49
C ILE A 100 -5.96 -5.33 7.62
N ALA A 101 -5.72 -6.55 8.02
CA ALA A 101 -4.95 -7.55 7.26
C ALA A 101 -5.90 -8.26 6.29
N VAL A 102 -5.82 -7.93 5.00
CA VAL A 102 -6.79 -8.36 3.99
C VAL A 102 -6.22 -9.48 3.13
N TYR A 103 -6.99 -10.51 2.88
CA TYR A 103 -6.61 -11.56 1.93
C TYR A 103 -7.80 -12.05 1.09
N CYS A 104 -7.47 -12.67 -0.04
CA CYS A 104 -8.41 -13.41 -0.86
C CYS A 104 -7.77 -14.73 -1.32
N ARG A 105 -8.19 -15.29 -2.45
CA ARG A 105 -7.60 -16.53 -2.98
C ARG A 105 -6.16 -16.33 -3.44
N SER A 106 -5.89 -15.30 -4.28
CA SER A 106 -4.60 -15.08 -4.95
C SER A 106 -3.97 -13.70 -4.69
N GLY A 107 -4.57 -12.85 -3.83
CA GLY A 107 -4.09 -11.51 -3.52
C GLY A 107 -4.65 -10.40 -4.43
N ARG A 108 -5.29 -10.71 -5.58
CA ARG A 108 -5.79 -9.70 -6.52
C ARG A 108 -7.09 -9.04 -6.05
N ARG A 109 -8.09 -9.84 -5.61
CA ARG A 109 -9.36 -9.32 -5.07
C ARG A 109 -9.13 -8.51 -3.80
N SER A 110 -8.22 -8.99 -2.93
CA SER A 110 -7.89 -8.30 -1.68
C SER A 110 -7.11 -7.00 -1.91
N ALA A 111 -6.26 -6.91 -2.94
CA ALA A 111 -5.64 -5.64 -3.33
C ALA A 111 -6.68 -4.59 -3.77
N ASN A 112 -7.68 -4.99 -4.55
CA ASN A 112 -8.79 -4.12 -4.93
C ASN A 112 -9.62 -3.70 -3.69
N ALA A 113 -9.96 -4.66 -2.82
CA ALA A 113 -10.68 -4.39 -1.58
C ALA A 113 -9.90 -3.44 -0.65
N ALA A 114 -8.59 -3.66 -0.49
CA ALA A 114 -7.71 -2.78 0.30
C ALA A 114 -7.71 -1.35 -0.24
N GLY A 115 -7.63 -1.16 -1.56
CA GLY A 115 -7.74 0.16 -2.18
C GLY A 115 -9.06 0.85 -1.81
N ARG A 116 -10.20 0.17 -2.02
CA ARG A 116 -11.53 0.71 -1.67
C ARG A 116 -11.69 1.06 -0.18
N LEU A 117 -11.05 0.27 0.71
CA LEU A 117 -11.08 0.53 2.16
C LEU A 117 -10.17 1.70 2.54
N THR A 118 -9.00 1.83 1.93
CA THR A 118 -8.09 2.96 2.19
C THR A 118 -8.65 4.29 1.69
N ASP A 119 -9.42 4.28 0.60
CA ASP A 119 -10.14 5.47 0.10
C ASP A 119 -11.17 6.01 1.12
N VAL A 120 -11.63 5.16 2.05
CA VAL A 120 -12.55 5.56 3.12
C VAL A 120 -11.88 5.59 4.50
N GLY A 121 -10.55 5.61 4.56
CA GLY A 121 -9.75 5.91 5.75
C GLY A 121 -9.21 4.72 6.54
N TYR A 122 -9.37 3.47 6.06
CA TYR A 122 -8.78 2.31 6.72
C TYR A 122 -7.28 2.17 6.42
N LYS A 123 -6.53 1.63 7.36
CA LYS A 123 -5.16 1.18 7.16
C LYS A 123 -5.17 -0.29 6.78
N CYS A 124 -4.75 -0.62 5.55
CA CYS A 124 -4.82 -1.98 5.02
C CYS A 124 -3.44 -2.54 4.66
N VAL A 125 -3.28 -3.86 4.91
CA VAL A 125 -2.12 -4.66 4.47
C VAL A 125 -2.64 -5.87 3.72
N ASN A 126 -2.23 -6.02 2.46
CA ASN A 126 -2.68 -7.10 1.58
C ASN A 126 -1.69 -8.27 1.58
N LEU A 127 -2.20 -9.49 1.72
CA LEU A 127 -1.43 -10.72 1.55
C LEU A 127 -1.20 -11.02 0.07
N LYS A 128 0.04 -10.88 -0.39
CA LYS A 128 0.45 -11.32 -1.73
C LYS A 128 0.28 -12.83 -1.88
N GLY A 129 -0.29 -13.23 -3.00
CA GLY A 129 -0.57 -14.66 -3.26
C GLY A 129 -1.78 -15.21 -2.50
N GLY A 130 -2.37 -14.46 -1.56
CA GLY A 130 -3.58 -14.81 -0.83
C GLY A 130 -3.48 -16.12 -0.07
N ILE A 131 -4.64 -16.77 0.18
CA ILE A 131 -4.69 -18.03 0.92
C ILE A 131 -3.99 -19.18 0.18
N MET A 132 -3.81 -19.10 -1.14
CA MET A 132 -3.05 -20.09 -1.88
C MET A 132 -1.57 -20.08 -1.48
N ALA A 133 -0.97 -18.89 -1.36
CA ALA A 133 0.42 -18.76 -0.88
C ALA A 133 0.53 -19.16 0.59
N TRP A 134 -0.47 -18.79 1.42
CA TRP A 134 -0.56 -19.17 2.82
C TRP A 134 -0.53 -20.69 3.01
N GLN A 135 -1.40 -21.41 2.30
CA GLN A 135 -1.45 -22.89 2.32
C GLN A 135 -0.19 -23.52 1.70
N GLY A 136 0.35 -22.93 0.64
CA GLY A 136 1.61 -23.37 0.02
C GLY A 136 2.82 -23.27 0.95
N ALA A 137 2.78 -22.37 1.93
CA ALA A 137 3.76 -22.26 3.00
C ALA A 137 3.42 -23.13 4.23
N ASN A 138 2.45 -24.05 4.11
CA ASN A 138 1.96 -24.93 5.18
C ASN A 138 1.43 -24.17 6.42
N MET A 139 0.93 -22.97 6.24
CA MET A 139 0.33 -22.18 7.30
C MET A 139 -1.10 -22.68 7.62
N PRO A 140 -1.52 -22.63 8.89
CA PRO A 140 -2.78 -23.24 9.32
C PRO A 140 -4.00 -22.51 8.78
N VAL A 141 -5.04 -23.29 8.45
CA VAL A 141 -6.39 -22.82 8.12
C VAL A 141 -7.41 -23.53 9.00
N THR A 142 -8.53 -22.88 9.24
CA THR A 142 -9.67 -23.45 9.99
C THR A 142 -10.92 -23.49 9.10
N LYS A 143 -11.94 -24.25 9.55
CA LYS A 143 -13.27 -24.31 8.93
C LYS A 143 -14.38 -23.90 9.91
N GLU A 144 -13.95 -23.48 11.12
CA GLU A 144 -14.86 -23.05 12.19
C GLU A 144 -15.17 -21.58 12.11
#